data_9e6376e6cb10429ad07704de4db9e8cc
#
_entry.id   9e6376e6cb10429ad07704de4db9e8cc
#
_cell.length_a   1.000
_cell.length_b   1.000
_cell.length_c   1.000
_cell.angle_alpha   90.00
_cell.angle_beta   90.00
_cell.angle_gamma   90.00
#
_symmetry.space_group_name_H-M   'P 1'
#
loop_
_entity.id
_entity.type
_entity.pdbx_description
1 polymer ?
#
loop_
_entity_poly.entity_id
_entity_poly.type
_entity_poly.pdbx_seq_one_letter_code
_entity_poly.pdbx_strand_id
1 'polypeptide(L)'
;LGAGTDYTVFLISRYHEQRRAQVPPDQAIIHATASIGRVILASAATVAFAFLAMVFARLSVFAALGPACAIAVLFGFLATVTLLPPVLAIAAKRGIGEPKSDRTRRYWNSVAVAVVRRPVPLLIVSLAILLALSAAAATIKISYDDRKGQPDTTASNQGYQLLNRHFRKDMVLAEFLVVQNPTDMRTAKGLADLDEMASRIAQVPGVVSVAVMSVSG
;
A
#
# COMPACT_ATOMS: atom_id res chain seq x y z
N LEU A 1 7.24 -0.35 7.60
CA LEU A 1 7.62 0.60 8.66
C LEU A 1 6.40 1.15 9.41
N GLY A 2 5.35 1.62 8.72
CA GLY A 2 4.15 2.20 9.36
C GLY A 2 3.53 1.31 10.42
N ALA A 3 3.26 0.05 10.12
CA ALA A 3 2.66 -0.88 11.10
C ALA A 3 3.51 -1.04 12.37
N GLY A 4 4.85 -1.07 12.26
CA GLY A 4 5.73 -1.15 13.42
C GLY A 4 5.68 0.10 14.31
N THR A 5 5.55 1.28 13.71
CA THR A 5 5.37 2.53 14.48
C THR A 5 4.04 2.56 15.21
N ASP A 6 2.95 2.09 14.59
CA ASP A 6 1.64 2.01 15.21
C ASP A 6 1.65 1.06 16.42
N TYR A 7 2.28 -0.10 16.29
CA TYR A 7 2.43 -1.06 17.40
C TYR A 7 3.20 -0.44 18.57
N THR A 8 4.27 0.30 18.26
CA THR A 8 5.07 1.01 19.27
C THR A 8 4.25 2.08 19.98
N VAL A 9 3.48 2.88 19.24
CA VAL A 9 2.63 3.93 19.81
C VAL A 9 1.56 3.36 20.73
N PHE A 10 0.90 2.25 20.35
CA PHE A 10 -0.09 1.58 21.20
C PHE A 10 0.52 1.10 22.52
N LEU A 11 1.70 0.47 22.48
CA LEU A 11 2.35 -0.04 23.67
C LEU A 11 2.80 1.11 24.60
N ILE A 12 3.41 2.16 24.04
CA ILE A 12 3.81 3.35 24.80
C ILE A 12 2.59 4.07 25.39
N SER A 13 1.51 4.18 24.62
CA SER A 13 0.27 4.81 25.11
C SER A 13 -0.28 4.06 26.32
N ARG A 14 -0.30 2.73 26.28
CA ARG A 14 -0.74 1.89 27.39
C ARG A 14 0.20 1.98 28.60
N TYR A 15 1.51 2.01 28.36
CA TYR A 15 2.49 2.27 29.41
C TYR A 15 2.23 3.61 30.10
N HIS A 16 2.05 4.68 29.33
CA HIS A 16 1.76 6.01 29.90
C HIS A 16 0.43 6.05 30.67
N GLU A 17 -0.58 5.30 30.23
CA GLU A 17 -1.85 5.18 30.97
C GLU A 17 -1.63 4.56 32.36
N GLN A 18 -0.86 3.48 32.45
CA GLN A 18 -0.51 2.83 33.71
C GLN A 18 0.34 3.76 34.60
N ARG A 19 1.30 4.48 34.01
CA ARG A 19 2.13 5.45 34.75
C ARG A 19 1.30 6.61 35.33
N ARG A 20 0.29 7.08 34.60
CA ARG A 20 -0.66 8.08 35.08
C ARG A 20 -1.52 7.55 36.23
N ALA A 21 -1.80 6.28 36.27
CA ALA A 21 -2.47 5.59 37.37
C ALA A 21 -1.51 5.28 38.54
N GLN A 22 -0.31 5.87 38.56
CA GLN A 22 0.72 5.72 39.60
C GLN A 22 1.25 4.28 39.78
N VAL A 23 1.10 3.44 38.75
CA VAL A 23 1.68 2.09 38.76
C VAL A 23 3.22 2.20 38.59
N PRO A 24 4.01 1.46 39.38
CA PRO A 24 5.47 1.45 39.24
C PRO A 24 5.93 1.13 37.82
N PRO A 25 7.06 1.69 37.32
CA PRO A 25 7.49 1.55 35.93
C PRO A 25 7.58 0.11 35.46
N ASP A 26 8.18 -0.78 36.26
CA ASP A 26 8.38 -2.19 35.88
C ASP A 26 7.03 -2.92 35.73
N GLN A 27 6.10 -2.70 36.65
CA GLN A 27 4.75 -3.27 36.56
C GLN A 27 3.97 -2.66 35.39
N ALA A 28 4.09 -1.36 35.15
CA ALA A 28 3.44 -0.68 34.06
C ALA A 28 3.88 -1.25 32.69
N ILE A 29 5.19 -1.56 32.52
CA ILE A 29 5.72 -2.18 31.32
C ILE A 29 5.16 -3.60 31.13
N ILE A 30 5.16 -4.42 32.21
CA ILE A 30 4.64 -5.79 32.17
C ILE A 30 3.15 -5.76 31.78
N HIS A 31 2.34 -4.96 32.46
CA HIS A 31 0.91 -4.85 32.17
C HIS A 31 0.62 -4.31 30.77
N ALA A 32 1.35 -3.31 30.31
CA ALA A 32 1.22 -2.78 28.96
C ALA A 32 1.55 -3.84 27.91
N THR A 33 2.67 -4.55 28.06
CA THR A 33 3.10 -5.59 27.14
C THR A 33 2.14 -6.77 27.13
N ALA A 34 1.68 -7.23 28.28
CA ALA A 34 0.74 -8.35 28.37
C ALA A 34 -0.65 -8.04 27.79
N SER A 35 -1.15 -6.81 27.98
CA SER A 35 -2.48 -6.42 27.51
C SER A 35 -2.46 -6.08 26.01
N ILE A 36 -1.52 -5.26 25.56
CA ILE A 36 -1.45 -4.79 24.18
C ILE A 36 -0.77 -5.81 23.26
N GLY A 37 0.19 -6.59 23.77
CA GLY A 37 0.90 -7.60 22.97
C GLY A 37 -0.03 -8.58 22.26
N ARG A 38 -1.10 -9.01 22.93
CA ARG A 38 -2.13 -9.87 22.32
C ARG A 38 -2.90 -9.18 21.20
N VAL A 39 -3.22 -7.90 21.38
CA VAL A 39 -3.94 -7.11 20.38
C VAL A 39 -3.04 -6.86 19.15
N ILE A 40 -1.79 -6.51 19.38
CA ILE A 40 -0.81 -6.31 18.31
C ILE A 40 -0.54 -7.62 17.56
N LEU A 41 -0.44 -8.75 18.27
CA LEU A 41 -0.28 -10.08 17.65
C LEU A 41 -1.44 -10.40 16.72
N ALA A 42 -2.67 -10.23 17.18
CA ALA A 42 -3.86 -10.49 16.36
C ALA A 42 -3.89 -9.59 15.11
N SER A 43 -3.57 -8.30 15.27
CA SER A 43 -3.48 -7.35 14.16
C SER A 43 -2.36 -7.74 13.18
N ALA A 44 -1.16 -8.01 13.68
CA ALA A 44 -0.02 -8.41 12.86
C ALA A 44 -0.28 -9.70 12.09
N ALA A 45 -0.90 -10.69 12.75
CA ALA A 45 -1.30 -11.94 12.12
C ALA A 45 -2.31 -11.71 11.00
N THR A 46 -3.36 -10.92 11.25
CA THR A 46 -4.37 -10.60 10.23
C THR A 46 -3.75 -9.95 9.00
N VAL A 47 -2.89 -8.95 9.20
CA VAL A 47 -2.21 -8.26 8.09
C VAL A 47 -1.23 -9.18 7.38
N ALA A 48 -0.47 -10.00 8.12
CA ALA A 48 0.45 -10.96 7.53
C ALA A 48 -0.29 -12.01 6.68
N PHE A 49 -1.42 -12.53 7.16
CA PHE A 49 -2.26 -13.46 6.38
C PHE A 49 -2.86 -12.80 5.13
N ALA A 50 -3.28 -11.53 5.22
CA ALA A 50 -3.76 -10.79 4.06
C ALA A 50 -2.66 -10.63 2.99
N PHE A 51 -1.43 -10.32 3.38
CA PHE A 51 -0.29 -10.28 2.47
C PHE A 51 0.07 -11.67 1.91
N LEU A 52 0.03 -12.73 2.72
CA LEU A 52 0.27 -14.09 2.24
C LEU A 52 -0.79 -14.54 1.22
N ALA A 53 -2.03 -14.10 1.36
CA ALA A 53 -3.07 -14.39 0.37
C ALA A 53 -2.76 -13.80 -1.01
N MET A 54 -1.90 -12.77 -1.10
CA MET A 54 -1.45 -12.22 -2.39
C MET A 54 -0.61 -13.21 -3.22
N VAL A 55 -0.08 -14.28 -2.62
CA VAL A 55 0.62 -15.37 -3.35
C VAL A 55 -0.28 -15.97 -4.44
N PHE A 56 -1.59 -15.99 -4.21
CA PHE A 56 -2.58 -16.49 -5.18
C PHE A 56 -2.98 -15.45 -6.24
N ALA A 57 -2.38 -14.27 -6.23
CA ALA A 57 -2.67 -13.24 -7.22
C ALA A 57 -2.15 -13.65 -8.60
N ARG A 58 -2.91 -13.36 -9.65
CA ARG A 58 -2.50 -13.64 -11.05
C ARG A 58 -1.34 -12.77 -11.53
N LEU A 59 -1.18 -11.58 -10.94
CA LEU A 59 -0.08 -10.66 -11.25
C LEU A 59 1.15 -11.05 -10.42
N SER A 60 2.22 -11.42 -11.08
CA SER A 60 3.48 -11.89 -10.44
C SER A 60 4.09 -10.88 -9.47
N VAL A 61 3.92 -9.59 -9.72
CA VAL A 61 4.39 -8.52 -8.83
C VAL A 61 3.74 -8.62 -7.45
N PHE A 62 2.43 -8.82 -7.38
CA PHE A 62 1.72 -8.97 -6.11
C PHE A 62 2.05 -10.30 -5.42
N ALA A 63 2.17 -11.37 -6.18
CA ALA A 63 2.56 -12.68 -5.66
C ALA A 63 3.96 -12.65 -5.04
N ALA A 64 4.89 -11.87 -5.58
CA ALA A 64 6.24 -11.71 -5.05
C ALA A 64 6.31 -10.76 -3.84
N LEU A 65 5.55 -9.66 -3.86
CA LEU A 65 5.55 -8.67 -2.78
C LEU A 65 4.84 -9.16 -1.51
N GLY A 66 3.81 -10.00 -1.65
CA GLY A 66 3.00 -10.49 -0.53
C GLY A 66 3.83 -11.11 0.59
N PRO A 67 4.63 -12.15 0.34
CA PRO A 67 5.46 -12.78 1.37
C PRO A 67 6.45 -11.82 2.01
N ALA A 68 7.10 -10.96 1.23
CA ALA A 68 8.04 -9.97 1.76
C ALA A 68 7.36 -8.99 2.73
N CYS A 69 6.17 -8.50 2.38
CA CYS A 69 5.38 -7.64 3.26
C CYS A 69 4.91 -8.37 4.52
N ALA A 70 4.48 -9.63 4.42
CA ALA A 70 4.10 -10.44 5.57
C ALA A 70 5.26 -10.62 6.55
N ILE A 71 6.44 -10.96 6.06
CA ILE A 71 7.66 -11.07 6.86
C ILE A 71 7.97 -9.73 7.53
N ALA A 72 7.93 -8.62 6.80
CA ALA A 72 8.21 -7.29 7.34
C ALA A 72 7.26 -6.91 8.49
N VAL A 73 5.96 -7.23 8.39
CA VAL A 73 4.99 -6.99 9.46
C VAL A 73 5.29 -7.84 10.69
N LEU A 74 5.61 -9.12 10.52
CA LEU A 74 5.99 -10.01 11.62
C LEU A 74 7.26 -9.55 12.31
N PHE A 75 8.28 -9.11 11.55
CA PHE A 75 9.48 -8.51 12.14
C PHE A 75 9.17 -7.23 12.92
N GLY A 76 8.30 -6.36 12.41
CA GLY A 76 7.84 -5.16 13.11
C GLY A 76 7.15 -5.50 14.44
N PHE A 77 6.28 -6.53 14.44
CA PHE A 77 5.66 -7.06 15.65
C PHE A 77 6.69 -7.57 16.64
N LEU A 78 7.58 -8.47 16.21
CA LEU A 78 8.62 -9.05 17.06
C LEU A 78 9.51 -7.96 17.67
N ALA A 79 9.98 -7.01 16.86
CA ALA A 79 10.78 -5.89 17.34
C ALA A 79 10.04 -5.08 18.41
N THR A 80 8.75 -4.79 18.21
CA THR A 80 7.97 -4.03 19.19
C THR A 80 7.84 -4.79 20.51
N VAL A 81 7.55 -6.08 20.48
CA VAL A 81 7.30 -6.86 21.71
C VAL A 81 8.60 -7.22 22.44
N THR A 82 9.71 -7.37 21.71
CA THR A 82 11.00 -7.78 22.30
C THR A 82 11.92 -6.62 22.64
N LEU A 83 12.02 -5.61 21.77
CA LEU A 83 12.97 -4.50 21.97
C LEU A 83 12.38 -3.34 22.77
N LEU A 84 11.09 -3.04 22.55
CA LEU A 84 10.49 -1.86 23.18
C LEU A 84 10.37 -1.97 24.70
N PRO A 85 9.97 -3.09 25.33
CA PRO A 85 9.90 -3.18 26.79
C PRO A 85 11.24 -2.93 27.50
N PRO A 86 12.37 -3.54 27.10
CA PRO A 86 13.66 -3.22 27.73
C PRO A 86 14.11 -1.77 27.47
N VAL A 87 13.82 -1.21 26.30
CA VAL A 87 14.12 0.22 26.04
C VAL A 87 13.32 1.13 26.97
N LEU A 88 12.03 0.85 27.18
CA LEU A 88 11.20 1.58 28.14
C LEU A 88 11.72 1.42 29.59
N ALA A 89 12.17 0.22 29.97
CA ALA A 89 12.72 0.00 31.32
C ALA A 89 14.01 0.82 31.55
N ILE A 90 14.88 0.89 30.54
CA ILE A 90 16.12 1.71 30.61
C ILE A 90 15.76 3.20 30.64
N ALA A 91 14.81 3.64 29.81
CA ALA A 91 14.36 5.02 29.76
C ALA A 91 13.74 5.45 31.11
N ALA A 92 12.88 4.61 31.68
CA ALA A 92 12.24 4.87 32.97
C ALA A 92 13.26 5.04 34.11
N LYS A 93 14.32 4.19 34.15
CA LYS A 93 15.40 4.34 35.13
C LYS A 93 16.15 5.65 35.00
N ARG A 94 16.17 6.27 33.84
CA ARG A 94 16.79 7.57 33.57
C ARG A 94 15.82 8.75 33.68
N GLY A 95 14.58 8.52 34.10
CA GLY A 95 13.53 9.54 34.14
C GLY A 95 13.12 10.07 32.76
N ILE A 96 13.44 9.31 31.69
CA ILE A 96 13.09 9.68 30.32
C ILE A 96 11.81 8.94 29.92
N GLY A 97 10.91 9.63 29.22
CA GLY A 97 9.68 9.00 28.74
C GLY A 97 8.53 8.96 29.76
N GLU A 98 8.66 9.65 30.87
CA GLU A 98 7.53 9.81 31.78
C GLU A 98 6.42 10.67 31.15
N PRO A 99 5.14 10.33 31.40
CA PRO A 99 4.01 11.04 30.81
C PRO A 99 3.97 12.49 31.28
N LYS A 100 4.26 13.43 30.39
CA LYS A 100 4.08 14.85 30.61
C LYS A 100 2.59 15.21 30.60
N SER A 101 2.25 16.36 31.18
CA SER A 101 0.89 16.91 31.14
C SER A 101 0.38 16.98 29.70
N ASP A 102 -0.73 16.34 29.46
CA ASP A 102 -1.31 16.17 28.10
C ASP A 102 -2.12 17.43 27.76
N ARG A 103 -1.47 18.38 27.07
CA ARG A 103 -2.14 19.62 26.61
C ARG A 103 -3.26 19.33 25.62
N THR A 104 -3.16 18.22 24.89
CA THR A 104 -4.15 17.80 23.89
C THR A 104 -5.35 17.08 24.49
N ARG A 105 -5.26 16.62 25.75
CA ARG A 105 -6.35 15.91 26.44
C ARG A 105 -7.65 16.71 26.47
N ARG A 106 -7.54 18.02 26.69
CA ARG A 106 -8.75 18.90 26.74
C ARG A 106 -9.44 18.94 25.38
N TYR A 107 -8.66 19.03 24.29
CA TYR A 107 -9.19 19.00 22.93
C TYR A 107 -9.86 17.66 22.62
N TRP A 108 -9.16 16.55 22.84
CA TRP A 108 -9.72 15.22 22.57
C TRP A 108 -10.91 14.88 23.46
N ASN A 109 -10.93 15.33 24.69
CA ASN A 109 -12.09 15.18 25.57
C ASN A 109 -13.31 15.94 25.02
N SER A 110 -13.10 17.16 24.52
CA SER A 110 -14.18 17.94 23.88
C SER A 110 -14.72 17.25 22.63
N VAL A 111 -13.84 16.69 21.78
CA VAL A 111 -14.22 15.89 20.61
C VAL A 111 -15.00 14.65 21.04
N ALA A 112 -14.50 13.90 22.01
CA ALA A 112 -15.17 12.70 22.51
C ALA A 112 -16.57 13.00 23.06
N VAL A 113 -16.69 14.05 23.88
CA VAL A 113 -17.98 14.50 24.41
C VAL A 113 -18.95 14.93 23.29
N ALA A 114 -18.45 15.64 22.27
CA ALA A 114 -19.25 16.04 21.12
C ALA A 114 -19.77 14.81 20.34
N VAL A 115 -18.89 13.82 20.10
CA VAL A 115 -19.26 12.58 19.42
C VAL A 115 -20.34 11.81 20.18
N VAL A 116 -20.17 11.66 21.51
CA VAL A 116 -21.14 10.90 22.34
C VAL A 116 -22.45 11.65 22.50
N ARG A 117 -22.41 12.98 22.64
CA ARG A 117 -23.64 13.77 22.83
C ARG A 117 -24.41 14.01 21.55
N ARG A 118 -23.78 14.01 20.39
CA ARG A 118 -24.42 14.28 19.10
C ARG A 118 -24.00 13.26 18.03
N PRO A 119 -24.31 11.97 18.22
CA PRO A 119 -23.81 10.92 17.32
C PRO A 119 -24.40 11.03 15.90
N VAL A 120 -25.70 11.32 15.78
CA VAL A 120 -26.39 11.35 14.48
C VAL A 120 -25.87 12.45 13.55
N PRO A 121 -25.80 13.74 13.97
CA PRO A 121 -25.29 14.77 13.07
C PRO A 121 -23.82 14.57 12.68
N LEU A 122 -22.99 14.06 13.60
CA LEU A 122 -21.60 13.76 13.28
C LEU A 122 -21.45 12.58 12.31
N LEU A 123 -22.29 11.55 12.45
CA LEU A 123 -22.36 10.44 11.49
C LEU A 123 -22.77 10.94 10.09
N ILE A 124 -23.80 11.80 10.02
CA ILE A 124 -24.26 12.36 8.74
C ILE A 124 -23.15 13.18 8.08
N VAL A 125 -22.48 14.05 8.84
CA VAL A 125 -21.38 14.87 8.30
C VAL A 125 -20.21 14.01 7.83
N SER A 126 -19.78 13.02 8.62
CA SER A 126 -18.70 12.13 8.20
C SER A 126 -19.05 11.30 6.98
N LEU A 127 -20.29 10.80 6.90
CA LEU A 127 -20.76 10.05 5.75
C LEU A 127 -20.88 10.94 4.49
N ALA A 128 -21.34 12.17 4.66
CA ALA A 128 -21.40 13.14 3.55
C ALA A 128 -19.98 13.46 3.01
N ILE A 129 -19.01 13.65 3.89
CA ILE A 129 -17.62 13.85 3.50
C ILE A 129 -17.07 12.62 2.75
N LEU A 130 -17.31 11.41 3.26
CA LEU A 130 -16.87 10.18 2.60
C LEU A 130 -17.51 9.98 1.23
N LEU A 131 -18.82 10.27 1.11
CA LEU A 131 -19.52 10.21 -0.17
C LEU A 131 -18.99 11.26 -1.16
N ALA A 132 -18.73 12.48 -0.71
CA ALA A 132 -18.15 13.52 -1.55
C ALA A 132 -16.74 13.14 -2.05
N LEU A 133 -15.89 12.59 -1.16
CA LEU A 133 -14.56 12.10 -1.53
C LEU A 133 -14.64 10.90 -2.48
N SER A 134 -15.61 9.98 -2.27
CA SER A 134 -15.84 8.85 -3.17
C SER A 134 -16.30 9.29 -4.54
N ALA A 135 -17.19 10.28 -4.61
CA ALA A 135 -17.62 10.88 -5.86
C ALA A 135 -16.48 11.58 -6.60
N ALA A 136 -15.63 12.31 -5.87
CA ALA A 136 -14.42 12.91 -6.42
C ALA A 136 -13.44 11.83 -6.94
N ALA A 137 -13.26 10.73 -6.20
CA ALA A 137 -12.43 9.61 -6.64
C ALA A 137 -12.93 8.95 -7.94
N ALA A 138 -14.24 8.91 -8.18
CA ALA A 138 -14.82 8.40 -9.43
C ALA A 138 -14.44 9.23 -10.66
N THR A 139 -14.00 10.47 -10.48
CA THR A 139 -13.55 11.34 -11.59
C THR A 139 -12.07 11.11 -11.95
N ILE A 140 -11.33 10.35 -11.14
CA ILE A 140 -9.91 10.07 -11.36
C ILE A 140 -9.77 9.10 -12.54
N LYS A 141 -9.14 9.55 -13.59
CA LYS A 141 -8.79 8.69 -14.73
C LYS A 141 -7.62 7.79 -14.33
N ILE A 142 -7.90 6.51 -14.19
CA ILE A 142 -6.85 5.51 -13.95
C ILE A 142 -6.03 5.38 -15.24
N SER A 143 -4.75 5.65 -15.17
CA SER A 143 -3.80 5.44 -16.27
C SER A 143 -2.70 4.50 -15.81
N TYR A 144 -2.40 3.50 -16.62
CA TYR A 144 -1.25 2.62 -16.41
C TYR A 144 0.05 3.20 -16.99
N ASP A 145 0.00 4.42 -17.52
CA ASP A 145 1.17 5.13 -18.03
C ASP A 145 1.83 5.92 -16.89
N ASP A 146 2.87 5.34 -16.30
CA ASP A 146 3.63 5.92 -15.18
C ASP A 146 4.15 7.33 -15.46
N ARG A 147 4.31 7.69 -16.73
CA ARG A 147 4.77 9.01 -17.17
C ARG A 147 3.75 10.11 -16.88
N LYS A 148 2.45 9.77 -17.01
CA LYS A 148 1.36 10.73 -16.74
C LYS A 148 1.16 11.01 -15.25
N GLY A 149 1.70 10.14 -14.38
CA GLY A 149 1.71 10.34 -12.94
C GLY A 149 2.82 11.26 -12.43
N GLN A 150 3.79 11.60 -13.29
CA GLN A 150 4.93 12.45 -12.93
C GLN A 150 4.82 13.81 -13.61
N PRO A 151 5.29 14.92 -12.97
CA PRO A 151 5.35 16.21 -13.61
C PRO A 151 6.18 16.20 -14.91
N ASP A 152 5.79 16.97 -15.92
CA ASP A 152 6.50 17.06 -17.20
C ASP A 152 7.93 17.59 -17.06
N THR A 153 8.23 18.25 -15.95
CA THR A 153 9.56 18.80 -15.62
C THR A 153 10.54 17.76 -15.09
N THR A 154 10.12 16.53 -14.82
CA THR A 154 11.04 15.47 -14.37
C THR A 154 12.02 15.09 -15.47
N ALA A 155 13.27 14.78 -15.10
CA ALA A 155 14.31 14.41 -16.06
C ALA A 155 13.90 13.20 -16.93
N SER A 156 13.16 12.24 -16.36
CA SER A 156 12.60 11.09 -17.10
C SER A 156 11.62 11.55 -18.18
N ASN A 157 10.65 12.43 -17.85
CA ASN A 157 9.68 12.93 -18.82
C ASN A 157 10.30 13.79 -19.88
N GLN A 158 11.30 14.62 -19.55
CA GLN A 158 12.08 15.38 -20.53
C GLN A 158 12.84 14.44 -21.49
N GLY A 159 13.44 13.37 -20.98
CA GLY A 159 14.07 12.33 -21.79
C GLY A 159 13.09 11.67 -22.75
N TYR A 160 11.90 11.30 -22.28
CA TYR A 160 10.83 10.77 -23.13
C TYR A 160 10.35 11.77 -24.19
N GLN A 161 10.25 13.05 -23.86
CA GLN A 161 9.89 14.08 -24.84
C GLN A 161 10.94 14.20 -25.94
N LEU A 162 12.24 14.12 -25.61
CA LEU A 162 13.32 14.10 -26.58
C LEU A 162 13.26 12.84 -27.47
N LEU A 163 13.06 11.68 -26.87
CA LEU A 163 12.88 10.43 -27.61
C LEU A 163 11.68 10.51 -28.58
N ASN A 164 10.53 11.02 -28.12
CA ASN A 164 9.34 11.17 -28.96
C ASN A 164 9.51 12.19 -30.11
N ARG A 165 10.47 13.11 -30.01
CA ARG A 165 10.80 14.08 -31.10
C ARG A 165 11.70 13.49 -32.16
N HIS A 166 12.61 12.58 -31.76
CA HIS A 166 13.64 12.04 -32.65
C HIS A 166 13.35 10.62 -33.14
N PHE A 167 12.52 9.88 -32.40
CA PHE A 167 12.14 8.51 -32.75
C PHE A 167 10.62 8.39 -32.89
N ARG A 168 10.19 7.44 -33.69
CA ARG A 168 8.76 7.15 -33.81
C ARG A 168 8.24 6.61 -32.48
N LYS A 169 7.03 7.02 -32.10
CA LYS A 169 6.41 6.68 -30.80
C LYS A 169 6.25 5.16 -30.57
N ASP A 170 6.08 4.42 -31.65
CA ASP A 170 5.95 2.96 -31.68
C ASP A 170 7.26 2.22 -31.36
N MET A 171 8.41 2.85 -31.53
CA MET A 171 9.71 2.25 -31.21
C MET A 171 10.09 2.36 -29.73
N VAL A 172 9.53 3.32 -29.01
CA VAL A 172 9.93 3.62 -27.62
C VAL A 172 9.17 2.76 -26.60
N LEU A 173 7.95 2.36 -26.92
CA LEU A 173 7.10 1.52 -26.08
C LEU A 173 6.29 0.59 -26.99
N ALA A 174 6.86 -0.57 -27.27
CA ALA A 174 6.14 -1.65 -27.92
C ALA A 174 5.29 -2.41 -26.89
N GLU A 175 4.00 -2.55 -27.14
CA GLU A 175 3.14 -3.46 -26.39
C GLU A 175 3.22 -4.86 -26.99
N PHE A 176 3.40 -5.86 -26.14
CA PHE A 176 3.47 -7.25 -26.57
C PHE A 176 2.11 -7.91 -26.44
N LEU A 177 1.53 -8.32 -27.56
CA LEU A 177 0.33 -9.14 -27.59
C LEU A 177 0.73 -10.61 -27.67
N VAL A 178 0.44 -11.37 -26.62
CA VAL A 178 0.71 -12.82 -26.59
C VAL A 178 -0.53 -13.57 -27.00
N VAL A 179 -0.44 -14.28 -28.10
CA VAL A 179 -1.50 -15.16 -28.61
C VAL A 179 -1.24 -16.59 -28.15
N GLN A 180 -2.15 -17.13 -27.33
CA GLN A 180 -2.11 -18.54 -26.92
C GLN A 180 -3.09 -19.37 -27.75
N ASN A 181 -2.59 -20.38 -28.41
CA ASN A 181 -3.38 -21.33 -29.15
C ASN A 181 -2.93 -22.76 -28.77
N PRO A 182 -3.84 -23.72 -28.56
CA PRO A 182 -3.49 -25.13 -28.30
C PRO A 182 -2.79 -25.84 -29.48
N THR A 183 -2.87 -25.28 -30.69
CA THR A 183 -2.20 -25.82 -31.89
C THR A 183 -0.91 -25.04 -32.16
N ASP A 184 0.08 -25.73 -32.77
CA ASP A 184 1.34 -25.07 -33.15
C ASP A 184 1.08 -24.03 -34.25
N MET A 185 1.28 -22.75 -33.88
CA MET A 185 1.10 -21.60 -34.78
C MET A 185 2.28 -21.37 -35.75
N ARG A 186 3.33 -22.19 -35.70
CA ARG A 186 4.49 -22.12 -36.64
C ARG A 186 4.22 -22.76 -37.97
N THR A 187 3.04 -23.28 -38.18
CA THR A 187 2.59 -23.83 -39.49
C THR A 187 2.25 -22.69 -40.46
N ALA A 188 2.29 -22.93 -41.74
CA ALA A 188 1.93 -21.94 -42.76
C ALA A 188 0.53 -21.36 -42.54
N LYS A 189 -0.44 -22.20 -42.12
CA LYS A 189 -1.78 -21.74 -41.74
C LYS A 189 -1.77 -20.87 -40.48
N GLY A 190 -1.07 -21.28 -39.44
CA GLY A 190 -0.99 -20.51 -38.19
C GLY A 190 -0.34 -19.16 -38.41
N LEU A 191 0.67 -19.05 -39.25
CA LEU A 191 1.30 -17.79 -39.61
C LEU A 191 0.37 -16.89 -40.45
N ALA A 192 -0.42 -17.46 -41.35
CA ALA A 192 -1.44 -16.71 -42.09
C ALA A 192 -2.55 -16.18 -41.18
N ASP A 193 -2.98 -16.96 -40.17
CA ASP A 193 -3.95 -16.53 -39.16
C ASP A 193 -3.40 -15.39 -38.31
N LEU A 194 -2.08 -15.42 -38.00
CA LEU A 194 -1.41 -14.32 -37.27
C LEU A 194 -1.31 -13.04 -38.10
N ASP A 195 -1.02 -13.15 -39.42
CA ASP A 195 -0.98 -12.01 -40.35
C ASP A 195 -2.36 -11.38 -40.52
N GLU A 196 -3.42 -12.19 -40.63
CA GLU A 196 -4.79 -11.67 -40.65
C GLU A 196 -5.14 -10.93 -39.35
N MET A 197 -4.78 -11.51 -38.20
CA MET A 197 -5.00 -10.87 -36.91
C MET A 197 -4.21 -9.56 -36.81
N ALA A 198 -2.94 -9.51 -37.20
CA ALA A 198 -2.13 -8.31 -37.21
C ALA A 198 -2.74 -7.21 -38.09
N SER A 199 -3.27 -7.59 -39.26
CA SER A 199 -3.97 -6.68 -40.17
C SER A 199 -5.24 -6.08 -39.56
N ARG A 200 -6.00 -6.87 -38.80
CA ARG A 200 -7.17 -6.37 -38.05
C ARG A 200 -6.79 -5.44 -36.89
N ILE A 201 -5.71 -5.77 -36.17
CA ILE A 201 -5.20 -4.94 -35.06
C ILE A 201 -4.67 -3.61 -35.60
N ALA A 202 -4.00 -3.61 -36.76
CA ALA A 202 -3.49 -2.39 -37.38
C ALA A 202 -4.61 -1.38 -37.77
N GLN A 203 -5.85 -1.84 -37.90
CA GLN A 203 -7.01 -1.01 -38.20
C GLN A 203 -7.61 -0.35 -36.92
N VAL A 204 -7.18 -0.75 -35.73
CA VAL A 204 -7.69 -0.21 -34.47
C VAL A 204 -7.18 1.24 -34.28
N PRO A 205 -8.07 2.20 -34.01
CA PRO A 205 -7.65 3.58 -33.79
C PRO A 205 -6.64 3.71 -32.64
N GLY A 206 -5.48 4.32 -32.92
CA GLY A 206 -4.39 4.48 -31.95
C GLY A 206 -3.25 3.49 -32.10
N VAL A 207 -3.40 2.44 -32.93
CA VAL A 207 -2.30 1.54 -33.29
C VAL A 207 -1.49 2.16 -34.43
N VAL A 208 -0.18 2.33 -34.20
CA VAL A 208 0.73 2.97 -35.19
C VAL A 208 1.38 1.95 -36.12
N SER A 209 1.80 0.81 -35.56
CA SER A 209 2.35 -0.31 -36.32
C SER A 209 2.17 -1.62 -35.58
N VAL A 210 2.08 -2.71 -36.31
CA VAL A 210 2.03 -4.07 -35.79
C VAL A 210 3.17 -4.85 -36.41
N ALA A 211 4.00 -5.50 -35.61
CA ALA A 211 5.01 -6.44 -36.07
C ALA A 211 4.62 -7.84 -35.59
N VAL A 212 4.59 -8.76 -36.50
CA VAL A 212 4.30 -10.17 -36.24
C VAL A 212 5.38 -11.05 -36.87
N MET A 213 5.61 -12.22 -36.31
CA MET A 213 6.43 -13.22 -36.99
C MET A 213 5.63 -13.73 -38.22
N SER A 214 6.02 -13.27 -39.40
CA SER A 214 5.48 -13.77 -40.63
C SER A 214 6.51 -14.66 -41.37
N VAL A 215 6.04 -15.53 -42.24
CA VAL A 215 6.92 -16.16 -43.23
C VAL A 215 7.24 -15.07 -44.25
N SER A 216 8.34 -14.37 -44.05
CA SER A 216 8.91 -13.60 -45.16
C SER A 216 9.46 -14.59 -46.16
N GLY A 217 8.74 -14.72 -47.25
CA GLY A 217 9.29 -15.31 -48.47
C GLY A 217 10.45 -14.48 -49.03
#